data_df19f8c7ba32c0ca5e411b769328976c
#
_entry.id   df19f8c7ba32c0ca5e411b769328976c
#
_cell.length_a   1.000
_cell.length_b   1.000
_cell.length_c   1.000
_cell.angle_alpha   90.00
_cell.angle_beta   90.00
_cell.angle_gamma   90.00
#
_symmetry.space_group_name_H-M   'P 1'
#
loop_
_entity.id
_entity.type
_entity.pdbx_description
1 polymer ?
#
loop_
_entity_poly.entity_id
_entity_poly.type
_entity_poly.pdbx_seq_one_letter_code
_entity_poly.pdbx_strand_id
1 'polypeptide(L)'
;WSDNCREKLLNFVKGNGRSSEIIDLLKGRLDEQNKHPWQSINYLESHDDLAFIDRICSPQDWTDGKPPQRVIKQAKLAMGLLLLSPGIPMIASGQDYLRSKQGVQNTYQRGDLNALDYNQFKETEAFHNWTKSLISLRLSKDGEFFRLSHFMGDDQYISVMGPNNSIAHIILPEKSESCEQILLILVNPSDHEISILLPEICDGKKEHLLIGEKSSRIGVVPSLCLQVWKLT
;
A
#
# COMPACT_ATOMS: atom_id res chain seq x y z
N TRP A 1 -11.34 -12.45 -6.84
CA TRP A 1 -9.94 -12.14 -6.56
C TRP A 1 -9.42 -11.24 -7.67
N SER A 2 -8.83 -10.09 -7.31
CA SER A 2 -8.33 -9.10 -8.27
C SER A 2 -6.86 -9.34 -8.61
N ASP A 3 -6.60 -10.17 -9.63
CA ASP A 3 -5.25 -10.29 -10.23
C ASP A 3 -4.77 -8.95 -10.76
N ASN A 4 -5.71 -8.13 -11.26
CA ASN A 4 -5.44 -6.79 -11.74
C ASN A 4 -4.84 -5.92 -10.64
N CYS A 5 -5.40 -5.95 -9.42
CA CYS A 5 -4.84 -5.24 -8.26
C CYS A 5 -3.40 -5.69 -7.98
N ARG A 6 -3.15 -7.00 -7.93
CA ARG A 6 -1.81 -7.56 -7.70
C ARG A 6 -0.81 -7.07 -8.73
N GLU A 7 -1.12 -7.22 -10.01
CA GLU A 7 -0.19 -6.87 -11.09
C GLU A 7 0.09 -5.36 -11.14
N LYS A 8 -0.93 -4.51 -10.95
CA LYS A 8 -0.75 -3.06 -10.94
C LYS A 8 0.11 -2.60 -9.77
N LEU A 9 -0.12 -3.13 -8.56
CA LEU A 9 0.69 -2.83 -7.38
C LEU A 9 2.15 -3.26 -7.56
N LEU A 10 2.38 -4.49 -8.01
CA LEU A 10 3.73 -5.01 -8.22
C LEU A 10 4.49 -4.24 -9.31
N ASN A 11 3.85 -3.92 -10.42
CA ASN A 11 4.45 -3.13 -11.47
C ASN A 11 4.79 -1.71 -10.98
N PHE A 12 3.89 -1.08 -10.22
CA PHE A 12 4.11 0.25 -9.70
C PHE A 12 5.33 0.33 -8.76
N VAL A 13 5.43 -0.57 -7.79
CA VAL A 13 6.56 -0.55 -6.84
C VAL A 13 7.88 -0.96 -7.47
N LYS A 14 7.85 -1.63 -8.62
CA LYS A 14 9.04 -1.92 -9.44
C LYS A 14 9.45 -0.76 -10.37
N GLY A 15 8.64 0.31 -10.44
CA GLY A 15 8.88 1.47 -11.30
C GLY A 15 8.33 1.35 -12.72
N ASN A 16 7.58 0.30 -13.02
CA ASN A 16 7.00 0.03 -14.36
C ASN A 16 5.50 0.37 -14.47
N GLY A 17 4.86 0.76 -13.36
CA GLY A 17 3.44 1.10 -13.30
C GLY A 17 3.16 2.60 -13.50
N ARG A 18 1.89 2.95 -13.56
CA ARG A 18 1.41 4.33 -13.73
C ARG A 18 0.67 4.83 -12.51
N SER A 19 0.87 6.11 -12.17
CA SER A 19 0.17 6.78 -11.05
C SER A 19 -1.35 6.71 -11.20
N SER A 20 -1.89 6.84 -12.42
CA SER A 20 -3.33 6.78 -12.67
C SER A 20 -3.94 5.46 -12.21
N GLU A 21 -3.27 4.32 -12.43
CA GLU A 21 -3.74 3.01 -12.02
C GLU A 21 -3.80 2.87 -10.49
N ILE A 22 -2.85 3.50 -9.80
CA ILE A 22 -2.84 3.51 -8.33
C ILE A 22 -3.90 4.47 -7.77
N ILE A 23 -4.15 5.59 -8.44
CA ILE A 23 -5.27 6.48 -8.09
C ILE A 23 -6.59 5.76 -8.22
N ASP A 24 -6.81 5.00 -9.31
CA ASP A 24 -8.02 4.20 -9.50
C ASP A 24 -8.16 3.11 -8.43
N LEU A 25 -7.04 2.48 -8.03
CA LEU A 25 -7.02 1.54 -6.91
C LEU A 25 -7.43 2.21 -5.58
N LEU A 26 -6.86 3.39 -5.28
CA LEU A 26 -7.16 4.14 -4.05
C LEU A 26 -8.61 4.66 -4.02
N LYS A 27 -9.24 4.83 -5.18
CA LYS A 27 -10.68 5.10 -5.31
C LYS A 27 -11.54 3.83 -5.30
N GLY A 28 -10.93 2.64 -5.29
CA GLY A 28 -11.62 1.35 -5.37
C GLY A 28 -12.15 1.01 -6.76
N ARG A 29 -11.73 1.72 -7.82
CA ARG A 29 -12.29 1.65 -9.19
C ARG A 29 -11.40 0.92 -10.18
N LEU A 30 -10.46 0.13 -9.70
CA LEU A 30 -9.51 -0.58 -10.58
C LEU A 30 -10.19 -1.62 -11.48
N ASP A 31 -11.26 -2.24 -10.98
CA ASP A 31 -12.06 -3.22 -11.72
C ASP A 31 -13.43 -2.62 -12.03
N GLU A 32 -13.62 -2.11 -13.24
CA GLU A 32 -14.82 -1.38 -13.71
C GLU A 32 -16.14 -2.18 -13.56
N GLN A 33 -16.06 -3.51 -13.47
CA GLN A 33 -17.22 -4.38 -13.33
C GLN A 33 -17.80 -4.39 -11.91
N ASN A 34 -17.03 -3.91 -10.92
CA ASN A 34 -17.47 -3.88 -9.53
C ASN A 34 -18.43 -2.72 -9.30
N LYS A 35 -19.61 -3.03 -8.76
CA LYS A 35 -20.61 -2.02 -8.34
C LYS A 35 -20.39 -1.55 -6.91
N HIS A 36 -19.66 -2.32 -6.12
CA HIS A 36 -19.40 -2.07 -4.70
C HIS A 36 -17.97 -2.45 -4.35
N PRO A 37 -17.29 -1.75 -3.43
CA PRO A 37 -15.93 -2.07 -3.01
C PRO A 37 -15.77 -3.51 -2.50
N TRP A 38 -16.74 -4.01 -1.76
CA TRP A 38 -16.72 -5.37 -1.18
C TRP A 38 -16.81 -6.51 -2.21
N GLN A 39 -17.03 -6.22 -3.49
CA GLN A 39 -16.99 -7.22 -4.56
C GLN A 39 -15.56 -7.52 -5.01
N SER A 40 -14.57 -6.71 -4.59
CA SER A 40 -13.16 -6.94 -4.88
C SER A 40 -12.43 -7.54 -3.68
N ILE A 41 -11.75 -8.67 -3.88
CA ILE A 41 -10.73 -9.19 -2.96
C ILE A 41 -9.38 -8.80 -3.52
N ASN A 42 -8.77 -7.79 -2.92
CA ASN A 42 -7.47 -7.24 -3.30
C ASN A 42 -6.36 -8.02 -2.58
N TYR A 43 -5.30 -8.40 -3.29
CA TYR A 43 -4.24 -9.22 -2.72
C TYR A 43 -2.89 -9.02 -3.44
N LEU A 44 -1.80 -9.43 -2.80
CA LEU A 44 -0.45 -9.45 -3.36
C LEU A 44 0.08 -10.89 -3.49
N GLU A 45 -0.40 -11.79 -2.65
CA GLU A 45 -0.04 -13.21 -2.64
C GLU A 45 -1.28 -14.06 -2.37
N SER A 46 -1.35 -15.20 -3.04
CA SER A 46 -2.33 -16.26 -2.78
C SER A 46 -1.61 -17.59 -2.50
N HIS A 47 -2.34 -18.69 -2.39
CA HIS A 47 -1.78 -20.02 -2.25
C HIS A 47 -1.06 -20.49 -3.54
N ASP A 48 -1.47 -19.99 -4.70
CA ASP A 48 -0.85 -20.26 -6.00
C ASP A 48 0.34 -19.35 -6.27
N ASP A 49 1.14 -19.69 -7.29
CA ASP A 49 2.26 -18.91 -7.80
C ASP A 49 3.39 -18.63 -6.78
N LEU A 50 4.11 -17.54 -7.00
CA LEU A 50 5.22 -17.07 -6.17
C LEU A 50 4.70 -16.40 -4.88
N ALA A 51 5.53 -16.46 -3.83
CA ALA A 51 5.33 -15.60 -2.68
C ALA A 51 5.47 -14.12 -3.05
N PHE A 52 4.83 -13.24 -2.27
CA PHE A 52 4.83 -11.80 -2.53
C PHE A 52 6.23 -11.21 -2.68
N ILE A 53 7.13 -11.54 -1.74
CA ILE A 53 8.50 -11.01 -1.78
C ILE A 53 9.29 -11.56 -2.97
N ASP A 54 9.07 -12.83 -3.36
CA ASP A 54 9.72 -13.47 -4.50
C ASP A 54 9.25 -12.86 -5.84
N ARG A 55 8.06 -12.27 -5.87
CA ARG A 55 7.56 -11.52 -7.03
C ARG A 55 8.25 -10.16 -7.18
N ILE A 56 8.66 -9.52 -6.08
CA ILE A 56 9.37 -8.24 -6.14
C ILE A 56 10.81 -8.45 -6.56
N CYS A 57 11.47 -9.44 -5.97
CA CYS A 57 12.89 -9.74 -6.20
C CYS A 57 13.13 -11.23 -6.09
N SER A 58 13.85 -11.78 -7.07
CA SER A 58 14.22 -13.19 -7.03
C SER A 58 15.09 -13.51 -5.81
N PRO A 59 14.84 -14.61 -5.08
CA PRO A 59 15.71 -15.02 -3.96
C PRO A 59 17.19 -15.25 -4.35
N GLN A 60 17.48 -15.53 -5.63
CA GLN A 60 18.84 -15.63 -6.14
C GLN A 60 19.61 -14.30 -6.08
N ASP A 61 18.89 -13.18 -6.05
CA ASP A 61 19.47 -11.84 -5.98
C ASP A 61 19.58 -11.32 -4.52
N TRP A 62 19.27 -12.19 -3.54
CA TRP A 62 19.34 -11.83 -2.12
C TRP A 62 20.77 -11.94 -1.59
N THR A 63 21.14 -11.08 -0.66
CA THR A 63 22.43 -11.11 0.02
C THR A 63 22.29 -11.79 1.38
N ASP A 64 23.09 -12.81 1.64
CA ASP A 64 23.05 -13.59 2.89
C ASP A 64 21.65 -14.13 3.25
N GLY A 65 20.89 -14.54 2.21
CA GLY A 65 19.52 -15.05 2.38
C GLY A 65 18.49 -14.01 2.75
N LYS A 66 18.80 -12.72 2.61
CA LYS A 66 17.91 -11.59 2.95
C LYS A 66 17.62 -10.71 1.75
N PRO A 67 16.38 -10.25 1.60
CA PRO A 67 16.04 -9.30 0.54
C PRO A 67 16.78 -7.97 0.76
N PRO A 68 17.26 -7.30 -0.32
CA PRO A 68 17.86 -5.99 -0.22
C PRO A 68 16.92 -4.95 0.43
N GLN A 69 17.47 -3.96 1.13
CA GLN A 69 16.67 -2.90 1.79
C GLN A 69 15.73 -2.16 0.84
N ARG A 70 16.16 -1.97 -0.41
CA ARG A 70 15.31 -1.41 -1.47
C ARG A 70 14.06 -2.25 -1.68
N VAL A 71 14.20 -3.56 -1.72
CA VAL A 71 13.09 -4.52 -1.90
C VAL A 71 12.14 -4.50 -0.70
N ILE A 72 12.67 -4.39 0.52
CA ILE A 72 11.86 -4.25 1.73
C ILE A 72 11.03 -2.95 1.69
N LYS A 73 11.61 -1.83 1.23
CA LYS A 73 10.88 -0.57 1.03
C LYS A 73 9.78 -0.71 -0.04
N GLN A 74 10.06 -1.36 -1.16
CA GLN A 74 9.07 -1.67 -2.20
C GLN A 74 7.91 -2.54 -1.64
N ALA A 75 8.25 -3.54 -0.83
CA ALA A 75 7.25 -4.37 -0.16
C ALA A 75 6.39 -3.57 0.83
N LYS A 76 6.99 -2.68 1.61
CA LYS A 76 6.24 -1.76 2.50
C LYS A 76 5.27 -0.88 1.71
N LEU A 77 5.73 -0.33 0.58
CA LEU A 77 4.90 0.49 -0.29
C LEU A 77 3.71 -0.29 -0.87
N ALA A 78 3.95 -1.50 -1.39
CA ALA A 78 2.89 -2.36 -1.94
C ALA A 78 1.88 -2.78 -0.87
N MET A 79 2.34 -3.19 0.32
CA MET A 79 1.47 -3.53 1.45
C MET A 79 0.64 -2.33 1.92
N GLY A 80 1.25 -1.13 1.96
CA GLY A 80 0.55 0.10 2.30
C GLY A 80 -0.58 0.39 1.31
N LEU A 81 -0.31 0.35 0.02
CA LEU A 81 -1.30 0.59 -1.04
C LEU A 81 -2.42 -0.46 -1.02
N LEU A 82 -2.10 -1.73 -0.76
CA LEU A 82 -3.11 -2.79 -0.60
C LEU A 82 -4.06 -2.46 0.57
N LEU A 83 -3.52 -2.15 1.75
CA LEU A 83 -4.31 -1.95 2.96
C LEU A 83 -5.05 -0.60 3.00
N LEU A 84 -4.61 0.39 2.22
CA LEU A 84 -5.26 1.69 2.09
C LEU A 84 -6.22 1.78 0.89
N SER A 85 -6.38 0.71 0.11
CA SER A 85 -7.37 0.66 -0.96
C SER A 85 -8.73 0.20 -0.45
N PRO A 86 -9.85 0.75 -0.98
CA PRO A 86 -11.18 0.19 -0.77
C PRO A 86 -11.28 -1.24 -1.29
N GLY A 87 -12.16 -2.06 -0.69
CA GLY A 87 -12.32 -3.47 -1.01
C GLY A 87 -11.93 -4.37 0.16
N ILE A 88 -11.86 -5.68 -0.09
CA ILE A 88 -11.49 -6.67 0.93
C ILE A 88 -10.01 -7.03 0.73
N PRO A 89 -9.10 -6.58 1.60
CA PRO A 89 -7.70 -6.97 1.51
C PRO A 89 -7.52 -8.42 1.99
N MET A 90 -6.79 -9.21 1.22
CA MET A 90 -6.37 -10.57 1.58
C MET A 90 -4.86 -10.61 1.74
N ILE A 91 -4.38 -11.14 2.85
CA ILE A 91 -2.97 -11.30 3.19
C ILE A 91 -2.71 -12.79 3.39
N ALA A 92 -1.73 -13.35 2.67
CA ALA A 92 -1.31 -14.73 2.86
C ALA A 92 -0.54 -14.90 4.18
N SER A 93 -0.64 -16.08 4.81
CA SER A 93 0.12 -16.40 6.02
C SER A 93 1.62 -16.26 5.77
N GLY A 94 2.28 -15.46 6.59
CA GLY A 94 3.71 -15.17 6.47
C GLY A 94 4.05 -13.99 5.55
N GLN A 95 3.11 -13.45 4.80
CA GLN A 95 3.34 -12.27 3.95
C GLN A 95 3.73 -11.04 4.80
N ASP A 96 3.22 -10.93 6.00
CA ASP A 96 3.47 -9.86 6.96
C ASP A 96 4.88 -9.88 7.59
N TYR A 97 5.64 -10.93 7.34
CA TYR A 97 7.07 -11.00 7.67
C TYR A 97 7.95 -11.46 6.49
N LEU A 98 7.49 -11.19 5.26
CA LEU A 98 8.22 -11.40 4.02
C LEU A 98 8.63 -12.87 3.77
N ARG A 99 7.75 -13.83 4.13
CA ARG A 99 7.99 -15.24 3.83
C ARG A 99 8.27 -15.44 2.34
N SER A 100 9.37 -16.12 2.04
CA SER A 100 9.74 -16.56 0.70
C SER A 100 9.38 -18.03 0.50
N LYS A 101 9.03 -18.40 -0.72
CA LYS A 101 8.97 -19.79 -1.19
C LYS A 101 10.20 -20.14 -2.04
N GLN A 102 11.30 -19.40 -1.86
CA GLN A 102 12.57 -19.58 -2.58
C GLN A 102 12.42 -19.49 -4.10
N GLY A 103 11.48 -18.66 -4.58
CA GLY A 103 11.17 -18.50 -6.00
C GLY A 103 10.44 -19.67 -6.64
N VAL A 104 9.92 -20.62 -5.86
CA VAL A 104 9.18 -21.78 -6.38
C VAL A 104 7.69 -21.44 -6.49
N GLN A 105 7.14 -21.70 -7.67
CA GLN A 105 5.70 -21.57 -7.94
C GLN A 105 4.95 -22.85 -7.52
N ASN A 106 3.65 -22.70 -7.26
CA ASN A 106 2.72 -23.82 -7.08
C ASN A 106 3.23 -24.89 -6.09
N THR A 107 3.51 -24.45 -4.87
CA THR A 107 4.16 -25.27 -3.83
C THR A 107 3.19 -26.22 -3.08
N TYR A 108 2.02 -26.54 -3.64
CA TYR A 108 0.98 -27.31 -2.95
C TYR A 108 1.43 -28.70 -2.42
N GLN A 109 2.49 -29.28 -3.01
CA GLN A 109 3.10 -30.53 -2.55
C GLN A 109 4.42 -30.36 -1.80
N ARG A 110 4.80 -29.10 -1.48
CA ARG A 110 6.07 -28.74 -0.87
C ARG A 110 5.86 -28.21 0.54
N GLY A 111 5.53 -29.12 1.47
CA GLY A 111 5.35 -28.78 2.87
C GLY A 111 6.61 -28.13 3.51
N ASP A 112 7.78 -28.45 3.02
CA ASP A 112 9.06 -27.85 3.41
C ASP A 112 9.13 -26.34 3.08
N LEU A 113 8.62 -25.93 1.90
CA LEU A 113 8.58 -24.51 1.48
C LEU A 113 7.36 -23.74 2.02
N ASN A 114 6.28 -24.45 2.33
CA ASN A 114 5.08 -23.85 2.86
C ASN A 114 5.09 -23.69 4.39
N ALA A 115 6.02 -24.34 5.09
CA ALA A 115 6.20 -24.18 6.52
C ALA A 115 6.52 -22.71 6.86
N LEU A 116 5.91 -22.23 7.96
CA LEU A 116 6.15 -20.88 8.45
C LEU A 116 7.40 -20.91 9.36
N ASP A 117 8.47 -20.23 8.94
CA ASP A 117 9.67 -20.07 9.75
C ASP A 117 9.54 -18.81 10.63
N TYR A 118 9.16 -19.01 11.89
CA TYR A 118 9.07 -17.93 12.85
C TYR A 118 10.42 -17.35 13.31
N ASN A 119 11.56 -17.96 12.97
CA ASN A 119 12.86 -17.34 13.21
C ASN A 119 13.07 -16.14 12.28
N GLN A 120 12.57 -16.22 11.04
CA GLN A 120 12.58 -15.11 10.08
C GLN A 120 11.81 -13.90 10.61
N PHE A 121 10.76 -14.11 11.40
CA PHE A 121 9.97 -13.04 12.01
C PHE A 121 10.84 -12.05 12.80
N LYS A 122 11.84 -12.51 13.56
CA LYS A 122 12.73 -11.64 14.34
C LYS A 122 13.55 -10.69 13.46
N GLU A 123 13.88 -11.13 12.26
CA GLU A 123 14.68 -10.35 11.31
C GLU A 123 13.82 -9.35 10.52
N THR A 124 12.54 -9.62 10.41
CA THR A 124 11.58 -8.81 9.64
C THR A 124 10.53 -8.11 10.51
N GLU A 125 10.76 -8.04 11.82
CA GLU A 125 9.84 -7.45 12.80
C GLU A 125 9.41 -6.02 12.41
N ALA A 126 10.31 -5.23 11.84
CA ALA A 126 10.00 -3.89 11.37
C ALA A 126 8.96 -3.88 10.23
N PHE A 127 8.92 -4.90 9.37
CA PHE A 127 7.92 -5.04 8.33
C PHE A 127 6.58 -5.51 8.92
N HIS A 128 6.61 -6.44 9.85
CA HIS A 128 5.42 -6.88 10.59
C HIS A 128 4.77 -5.72 11.34
N ASN A 129 5.55 -4.91 12.07
CA ASN A 129 5.05 -3.74 12.79
C ASN A 129 4.47 -2.68 11.84
N TRP A 130 5.06 -2.52 10.65
CA TRP A 130 4.51 -1.69 9.59
C TRP A 130 3.14 -2.20 9.15
N THR A 131 3.00 -3.48 8.83
CA THR A 131 1.73 -4.11 8.45
C THR A 131 0.69 -3.98 9.55
N LYS A 132 1.07 -4.22 10.80
CA LYS A 132 0.20 -4.05 11.97
C LYS A 132 -0.31 -2.62 12.12
N SER A 133 0.54 -1.61 11.92
CA SER A 133 0.13 -0.20 12.00
C SER A 133 -0.87 0.18 10.90
N LEU A 134 -0.69 -0.33 9.68
CA LEU A 134 -1.64 -0.15 8.57
C LEU A 134 -3.00 -0.79 8.84
N ILE A 135 -3.00 -2.01 9.39
CA ILE A 135 -4.25 -2.70 9.80
C ILE A 135 -4.94 -1.90 10.91
N SER A 136 -4.17 -1.42 11.90
CA SER A 136 -4.71 -0.59 12.99
C SER A 136 -5.33 0.71 12.47
N LEU A 137 -4.66 1.40 11.54
CA LEU A 137 -5.24 2.57 10.88
C LEU A 137 -6.51 2.20 10.12
N ARG A 138 -6.46 1.15 9.27
CA ARG A 138 -7.61 0.72 8.48
C ARG A 138 -8.83 0.42 9.36
N LEU A 139 -8.65 -0.16 10.55
CA LEU A 139 -9.72 -0.51 11.49
C LEU A 139 -10.14 0.64 12.39
N SER A 140 -9.39 1.72 12.45
CA SER A 140 -9.71 2.91 13.25
C SER A 140 -10.83 3.76 12.62
N LYS A 141 -11.26 4.80 13.35
CA LYS A 141 -12.18 5.80 12.82
C LYS A 141 -11.55 6.57 11.65
N ASP A 142 -10.26 6.90 11.72
CA ASP A 142 -9.56 7.63 10.65
C ASP A 142 -9.44 6.81 9.35
N GLY A 143 -9.54 5.48 9.44
CA GLY A 143 -9.48 4.55 8.30
C GLY A 143 -10.83 4.07 7.78
N GLU A 144 -11.96 4.67 8.21
CA GLU A 144 -13.28 4.24 7.77
C GLU A 144 -13.48 4.32 6.25
N PHE A 145 -12.86 5.30 5.60
CA PHE A 145 -12.89 5.49 4.13
C PHE A 145 -12.46 4.25 3.34
N PHE A 146 -11.57 3.42 3.91
CA PHE A 146 -11.09 2.20 3.25
C PHE A 146 -12.05 1.01 3.39
N ARG A 147 -13.12 1.15 4.19
CA ARG A 147 -14.05 0.07 4.56
C ARG A 147 -15.50 0.37 4.19
N LEU A 148 -15.74 1.43 3.41
CA LEU A 148 -17.08 1.79 2.98
C LEU A 148 -17.71 0.68 2.14
N SER A 149 -19.01 0.52 2.27
CA SER A 149 -19.81 -0.46 1.50
C SER A 149 -20.20 0.06 0.12
N HIS A 150 -19.95 1.33 -0.17
CA HIS A 150 -20.24 2.00 -1.43
C HIS A 150 -19.02 2.78 -1.92
N PHE A 151 -18.98 3.11 -3.19
CA PHE A 151 -17.96 3.98 -3.74
C PHE A 151 -18.32 5.44 -3.43
N MET A 152 -17.35 6.19 -2.97
CA MET A 152 -17.47 7.62 -2.78
C MET A 152 -17.57 8.34 -4.13
N GLY A 153 -18.19 9.51 -4.15
CA GLY A 153 -18.26 10.38 -5.31
C GLY A 153 -16.88 10.92 -5.74
N ASP A 154 -16.72 11.29 -7.00
CA ASP A 154 -15.46 11.87 -7.49
C ASP A 154 -15.10 13.20 -6.83
N ASP A 155 -16.11 13.96 -6.39
CA ASP A 155 -15.95 15.22 -5.67
C ASP A 155 -15.38 15.06 -4.24
N GLN A 156 -15.30 13.83 -3.75
CA GLN A 156 -14.68 13.48 -2.46
C GLN A 156 -13.19 13.11 -2.58
N TYR A 157 -12.65 13.14 -3.78
CA TYR A 157 -11.23 12.86 -4.02
C TYR A 157 -10.54 13.99 -4.76
N ILE A 158 -9.35 14.35 -4.30
CA ILE A 158 -8.42 15.19 -5.06
C ILE A 158 -7.13 14.40 -5.21
N SER A 159 -6.71 14.16 -6.45
CA SER A 159 -5.47 13.42 -6.73
C SER A 159 -4.53 14.26 -7.56
N VAL A 160 -3.31 14.40 -7.11
CA VAL A 160 -2.23 15.10 -7.80
C VAL A 160 -1.15 14.09 -8.16
N MET A 161 -0.80 14.03 -9.43
CA MET A 161 0.36 13.29 -9.92
C MET A 161 1.58 14.19 -9.85
N GLY A 162 2.57 13.78 -9.08
CA GLY A 162 3.83 14.47 -8.91
C GLY A 162 4.95 13.88 -9.78
N PRO A 163 6.21 14.31 -9.55
CA PRO A 163 7.38 13.77 -10.25
C PRO A 163 7.54 12.27 -10.05
N ASN A 164 8.12 11.59 -11.04
CA ASN A 164 8.50 10.16 -10.97
C ASN A 164 7.37 9.22 -10.54
N ASN A 165 6.17 9.43 -11.07
CA ASN A 165 4.96 8.67 -10.73
C ASN A 165 4.54 8.78 -9.25
N SER A 166 4.98 9.81 -8.53
CA SER A 166 4.50 10.07 -7.17
C SER A 166 3.07 10.58 -7.17
N ILE A 167 2.40 10.40 -6.03
CA ILE A 167 0.97 10.70 -5.88
C ILE A 167 0.74 11.43 -4.57
N ALA A 168 -0.09 12.50 -4.59
CA ALA A 168 -0.82 12.97 -3.45
C ALA A 168 -2.31 12.66 -3.67
N HIS A 169 -2.88 11.82 -2.82
CA HIS A 169 -4.28 11.43 -2.87
C HIS A 169 -4.98 11.90 -1.61
N ILE A 170 -5.95 12.78 -1.78
CA ILE A 170 -6.70 13.43 -0.71
C ILE A 170 -8.10 12.86 -0.70
N ILE A 171 -8.56 12.46 0.47
CA ILE A 171 -9.91 11.98 0.71
C ILE A 171 -10.61 13.02 1.59
N LEU A 172 -11.73 13.53 1.09
CA LEU A 172 -12.57 14.51 1.76
C LEU A 172 -13.72 13.81 2.49
N PRO A 173 -14.16 14.31 3.65
CA PRO A 173 -15.32 13.76 4.35
C PRO A 173 -16.59 13.96 3.52
N GLU A 174 -17.59 13.12 3.72
CA GLU A 174 -18.93 13.35 3.15
C GLU A 174 -19.54 14.63 3.71
N LYS A 175 -20.21 15.40 2.83
CA LYS A 175 -20.80 16.72 3.18
C LYS A 175 -21.82 16.69 4.31
N SER A 176 -22.32 15.53 4.69
CA SER A 176 -23.30 15.35 5.78
C SER A 176 -22.68 15.21 7.16
N GLU A 177 -21.38 15.03 7.25
CA GLU A 177 -20.69 14.87 8.51
C GLU A 177 -20.07 16.20 8.97
N SER A 178 -20.21 16.54 10.24
CA SER A 178 -19.56 17.69 10.88
C SER A 178 -18.03 17.52 11.02
N CYS A 179 -17.44 16.62 10.26
CA CYS A 179 -16.04 16.29 10.33
C CYS A 179 -15.26 17.07 9.26
N GLU A 180 -14.46 18.04 9.68
CA GLU A 180 -13.53 18.78 8.82
C GLU A 180 -12.23 18.01 8.51
N GLN A 181 -12.20 16.73 8.85
CA GLN A 181 -11.00 15.93 8.76
C GLN A 181 -10.72 15.48 7.32
N ILE A 182 -9.53 15.79 6.83
CA ILE A 182 -9.00 15.35 5.52
C ILE A 182 -7.98 14.26 5.75
N LEU A 183 -8.04 13.21 4.94
CA LEU A 183 -6.99 12.20 4.89
C LEU A 183 -6.14 12.42 3.64
N LEU A 184 -4.83 12.58 3.81
CA LEU A 184 -3.86 12.75 2.72
C LEU A 184 -2.92 11.55 2.68
N ILE A 185 -2.88 10.86 1.54
CA ILE A 185 -1.97 9.77 1.25
C ILE A 185 -0.90 10.27 0.28
N LEU A 186 0.37 10.23 0.68
CA LEU A 186 1.52 10.58 -0.14
C LEU A 186 2.26 9.31 -0.52
N VAL A 187 2.58 9.15 -1.80
CA VAL A 187 3.22 7.96 -2.36
C VAL A 187 4.40 8.36 -3.23
N ASN A 188 5.57 7.83 -2.93
CA ASN A 188 6.77 7.99 -3.75
C ASN A 188 7.34 6.62 -4.14
N PRO A 189 7.20 6.17 -5.39
CA PRO A 189 7.77 4.91 -5.87
C PRO A 189 9.23 5.02 -6.33
N SER A 190 9.83 6.22 -6.31
CA SER A 190 11.19 6.45 -6.80
C SER A 190 12.28 6.21 -5.74
N ASP A 191 13.52 6.06 -6.20
CA ASP A 191 14.68 5.79 -5.34
C ASP A 191 15.25 7.05 -4.64
N HIS A 192 14.65 8.22 -4.84
CA HIS A 192 15.10 9.48 -4.23
C HIS A 192 13.93 10.24 -3.60
N GLU A 193 14.25 11.14 -2.68
CA GLU A 193 13.27 12.04 -2.08
C GLU A 193 12.66 12.95 -3.16
N ILE A 194 11.36 13.19 -3.07
CA ILE A 194 10.63 14.07 -3.99
C ILE A 194 9.80 15.10 -3.23
N SER A 195 9.44 16.18 -3.90
CA SER A 195 8.45 17.14 -3.42
C SER A 195 7.22 17.12 -4.32
N ILE A 196 6.04 17.01 -3.72
CA ILE A 196 4.75 17.11 -4.40
C ILE A 196 4.11 18.44 -3.98
N LEU A 197 3.69 19.24 -4.96
CA LEU A 197 2.92 20.45 -4.69
C LEU A 197 1.50 20.03 -4.27
N LEU A 198 1.14 20.37 -3.04
CA LEU A 198 -0.19 20.05 -2.51
C LEU A 198 -1.20 21.11 -2.91
N PRO A 199 -2.50 20.74 -3.07
CA PRO A 199 -3.58 21.69 -3.31
C PRO A 199 -3.81 22.62 -2.10
N GLU A 200 -4.33 23.83 -2.35
CA GLU A 200 -4.62 24.86 -1.35
C GLU A 200 -5.51 24.35 -0.19
N ILE A 201 -6.33 23.33 -0.42
CA ILE A 201 -7.15 22.72 0.64
C ILE A 201 -6.34 22.15 1.80
N CYS A 202 -5.04 21.90 1.60
CA CYS A 202 -4.12 21.43 2.63
C CYS A 202 -3.51 22.59 3.43
N ASP A 203 -3.61 23.83 2.95
CA ASP A 203 -2.92 24.98 3.54
C ASP A 203 -3.51 25.37 4.90
N GLY A 204 -2.63 25.72 5.84
CA GLY A 204 -3.00 26.20 7.16
C GLY A 204 -3.64 25.16 8.09
N LYS A 205 -3.73 23.92 7.66
CA LYS A 205 -4.27 22.83 8.48
C LYS A 205 -3.24 22.28 9.46
N LYS A 206 -3.74 21.78 10.59
CA LYS A 206 -2.90 21.07 11.56
C LYS A 206 -2.64 19.66 11.05
N GLU A 207 -1.36 19.31 10.96
CA GLU A 207 -0.85 18.08 10.34
C GLU A 207 -0.55 17.01 11.40
N HIS A 208 -1.10 15.81 11.24
CA HIS A 208 -0.80 14.65 12.06
C HIS A 208 -0.38 13.47 11.17
N LEU A 209 0.87 13.05 11.27
CA LEU A 209 1.36 11.85 10.60
C LEU A 209 0.78 10.62 11.30
N LEU A 210 -0.02 9.84 10.57
CA LEU A 210 -0.60 8.57 11.05
C LEU A 210 0.27 7.37 10.71
N ILE A 211 0.83 7.36 9.50
CA ILE A 211 1.65 6.25 8.96
C ILE A 211 2.82 6.81 8.17
N GLY A 212 3.97 6.19 8.29
CA GLY A 212 5.17 6.48 7.50
C GLY A 212 6.29 7.16 8.27
N GLU A 213 7.35 7.50 7.55
CA GLU A 213 8.50 8.22 8.08
C GLU A 213 8.23 9.73 8.02
N LYS A 214 8.52 10.44 9.11
CA LYS A 214 8.36 11.90 9.15
C LYS A 214 9.42 12.56 8.25
N SER A 215 8.96 13.43 7.39
CA SER A 215 9.80 14.28 6.54
C SER A 215 9.97 15.70 7.13
N SER A 216 10.80 16.53 6.48
CA SER A 216 11.06 17.92 6.91
C SER A 216 9.81 18.80 6.89
N ARG A 217 8.90 18.52 5.96
CA ARG A 217 7.59 19.16 5.82
C ARG A 217 6.63 18.24 5.10
N ILE A 218 5.32 18.49 5.20
CA ILE A 218 4.30 17.81 4.42
C ILE A 218 4.54 18.06 2.91
N GLY A 219 4.29 17.05 2.08
CA GLY A 219 4.56 17.11 0.64
C GLY A 219 5.99 16.71 0.24
N VAL A 220 6.95 16.67 1.17
CA VAL A 220 8.26 16.04 0.96
C VAL A 220 8.15 14.56 1.33
N VAL A 221 8.45 13.67 0.37
CA VAL A 221 8.25 12.23 0.54
C VAL A 221 9.57 11.49 0.30
N PRO A 222 10.09 10.78 1.31
CA PRO A 222 11.32 9.99 1.16
C PRO A 222 11.24 8.95 0.04
N SER A 223 12.39 8.40 -0.34
CA SER A 223 12.47 7.37 -1.38
C SER A 223 11.69 6.11 -1.01
N LEU A 224 10.96 5.53 -1.97
CA LEU A 224 10.18 4.29 -1.82
C LEU A 224 9.31 4.33 -0.55
N CYS A 225 8.56 5.41 -0.37
CA CYS A 225 7.83 5.70 0.86
C CYS A 225 6.35 5.97 0.61
N LEU A 226 5.55 5.60 1.61
CA LEU A 226 4.15 5.95 1.73
C LEU A 226 3.96 6.65 3.07
N GLN A 227 3.23 7.77 3.06
CA GLN A 227 2.84 8.50 4.25
C GLN A 227 1.33 8.69 4.25
N VAL A 228 0.72 8.61 5.43
CA VAL A 228 -0.70 8.96 5.64
C VAL A 228 -0.77 10.06 6.69
N TRP A 229 -1.36 11.16 6.30
CA TRP A 229 -1.54 12.34 7.14
C TRP A 229 -3.02 12.60 7.38
N LYS A 230 -3.33 13.01 8.60
CA LYS A 230 -4.61 13.58 8.97
C LYS A 230 -4.44 15.09 9.05
N LEU A 231 -5.31 15.81 8.33
CA LEU A 231 -5.34 17.27 8.30
C LEU A 231 -6.65 17.76 8.94
N THR A 232 -6.52 18.63 9.95
CA THR A 232 -7.68 19.20 10.71
C THR A 232 -7.61 20.70 10.82
#